data_ff125f1abe2a51f784cd90109976829d
#
_entry.id   ff125f1abe2a51f784cd90109976829d
#
_cell.length_a   1.000
_cell.length_b   1.000
_cell.length_c   1.000
_cell.angle_alpha   90.00
_cell.angle_beta   90.00
_cell.angle_gamma   90.00
#
_symmetry.space_group_name_H-M   'P 1'
#
loop_
_entity.id
_entity.type
_entity.pdbx_description
1 polymer ?
#
loop_
_entity_poly.entity_id
_entity_poly.type
_entity_poly.pdbx_seq_one_letter_code
_entity_poly.pdbx_strand_id
1 'polypeptide(L)'
;MNRRALLFAGLVLPMAAPVARAAGAVEVVYVGGQDCPYCTMWQNKYKAQWLASPEFKQVTWIEVDVPHLREAYEERYWTGELKAVLDQIPDKNGTPRFLIVSKGKIVFNAAGADQWERAMRALKNVLG
;
A
#
# COMPACT_ATOMS: atom_id res chain seq x y z
N MET A 1 -37.45 -46.02 21.60
CA MET A 1 -36.97 -45.70 21.57
C MET A 1 -36.21 -44.94 21.16
N ASN A 2 -35.90 -44.59 20.94
CA ASN A 2 -35.14 -44.01 20.75
C ASN A 2 -34.46 -43.27 20.28
N ARG A 3 -34.32 -43.01 20.10
CA ARG A 3 -33.61 -42.47 19.76
C ARG A 3 -32.99 -41.56 19.42
N ARG A 4 -32.72 -41.16 19.25
CA ARG A 4 -32.08 -40.55 19.02
C ARG A 4 -31.36 -39.72 18.53
N ALA A 5 -30.89 -39.32 18.34
CA ALA A 5 -30.20 -38.71 18.10
C ALA A 5 -29.51 -37.92 17.68
N LEU A 6 -29.28 -37.53 17.41
CA LEU A 6 -28.50 -36.94 17.12
C LEU A 6 -27.91 -35.98 16.82
N LEU A 7 -27.37 -35.54 16.63
CA LEU A 7 -26.71 -34.81 16.46
C LEU A 7 -26.00 -33.99 16.02
N PHE A 8 -25.65 -33.60 15.70
CA PHE A 8 -24.92 -33.03 15.31
C PHE A 8 -24.34 -32.14 15.15
N ALA A 9 -23.90 -31.96 15.01
CA ALA A 9 -23.28 -31.33 15.07
C ALA A 9 -22.79 -30.44 14.43
N GLY A 10 -22.57 -30.11 14.07
CA GLY A 10 -22.05 -29.30 13.57
C GLY A 10 -21.10 -28.67 13.42
N LEU A 11 -20.59 -28.31 13.18
CA LEU A 11 -19.63 -27.81 13.14
C LEU A 11 -19.19 -26.78 12.57
N VAL A 12 -18.77 -26.42 12.38
CA VAL A 12 -18.38 -25.45 11.94
C VAL A 12 -17.33 -24.90 11.81
N LEU A 13 -16.86 -24.58 11.37
CA LEU A 13 -15.86 -24.09 11.20
C LEU A 13 -15.45 -22.88 10.94
N PRO A 14 -14.84 -22.43 10.98
CA PRO A 14 -14.38 -21.30 10.97
C PRO A 14 -13.57 -20.87 10.09
N MET A 15 -13.44 -20.54 9.65
CA MET A 15 -12.80 -20.11 8.90
C MET A 15 -12.08 -19.11 8.85
N ALA A 16 -11.51 -18.90 8.90
CA ALA A 16 -10.61 -18.19 8.89
C ALA A 16 -10.48 -17.34 7.86
N ALA A 17 -10.74 -16.68 7.77
CA ALA A 17 -10.65 -15.90 6.92
C ALA A 17 -9.75 -15.17 6.55
N PRO A 18 -9.27 -15.06 6.08
CA PRO A 18 -8.33 -14.48 5.73
C PRO A 18 -8.30 -13.31 5.27
N VAL A 19 -7.85 -12.80 5.31
CA VAL A 19 -7.54 -11.81 4.91
C VAL A 19 -7.99 -11.20 3.93
N ALA A 20 -8.72 -11.10 3.94
CA ALA A 20 -9.24 -10.46 3.11
C ALA A 20 -8.62 -9.34 2.67
N ARG A 21 -7.89 -8.76 3.20
CA ARG A 21 -7.50 -7.60 2.79
C ARG A 21 -7.14 -7.63 1.49
N ALA A 22 -6.86 -8.53 1.08
CA ALA A 22 -6.41 -8.49 -0.13
C ALA A 22 -7.24 -7.88 -1.09
N ALA A 23 -8.27 -8.37 -1.29
CA ALA A 23 -9.05 -7.94 -2.30
C ALA A 23 -9.52 -6.62 -2.12
N GLY A 24 -9.60 -5.85 -3.00
CA GLY A 24 -10.11 -4.55 -2.84
C GLY A 24 -9.32 -3.74 -1.87
N ALA A 25 -8.27 -4.31 -1.41
CA ALA A 25 -7.48 -3.61 -0.45
C ALA A 25 -6.89 -2.37 -1.05
N VAL A 26 -6.66 -1.40 -0.22
CA VAL A 26 -5.98 -0.18 -0.61
C VAL A 26 -4.49 -0.38 -0.38
N GLU A 27 -3.69 0.01 -1.36
CA GLU A 27 -2.25 -0.03 -1.25
C GLU A 27 -1.71 1.38 -1.22
N VAL A 28 -0.68 1.61 -0.42
CA VAL A 28 0.04 2.87 -0.43
C VAL A 28 1.46 2.55 -0.84
N VAL A 29 1.93 3.19 -1.90
CA VAL A 29 3.24 2.91 -2.46
C VAL A 29 4.13 4.14 -2.31
N TYR A 30 5.28 3.93 -1.72
CA TYR A 30 6.32 4.93 -1.63
C TYR A 30 7.38 4.59 -2.66
N VAL A 31 7.80 5.58 -3.43
CA VAL A 31 8.85 5.40 -4.43
C VAL A 31 9.99 6.34 -4.08
N GLY A 32 11.17 5.80 -3.87
CA GLY A 32 12.30 6.62 -3.51
C GLY A 32 13.63 6.00 -3.86
N GLY A 33 14.69 6.71 -3.54
CA GLY A 33 16.05 6.23 -3.75
C GLY A 33 16.88 6.50 -2.52
N GLN A 34 17.88 5.67 -2.31
CA GLN A 34 18.73 5.80 -1.13
C GLN A 34 19.63 7.04 -1.20
N ASP A 35 19.85 7.55 -2.40
CA ASP A 35 20.64 8.75 -2.62
C ASP A 35 19.76 9.98 -2.85
N CYS A 36 18.52 9.94 -2.41
CA CYS A 36 17.57 11.01 -2.65
C CYS A 36 17.40 11.85 -1.39
N PRO A 37 17.83 13.11 -1.38
CA PRO A 37 17.77 13.95 -0.16
C PRO A 37 16.34 14.18 0.33
N TYR A 38 15.40 14.38 -0.59
CA TYR A 38 14.01 14.61 -0.19
C TYR A 38 13.38 13.32 0.33
N CYS A 39 13.84 12.16 -0.15
CA CYS A 39 13.38 10.88 0.38
C CYS A 39 13.86 10.71 1.81
N THR A 40 15.13 11.03 2.08
CA THR A 40 15.68 10.97 3.43
C THR A 40 14.91 11.91 4.36
N MET A 41 14.58 13.11 3.87
CA MET A 41 13.82 14.05 4.65
C MET A 41 12.46 13.50 5.03
N TRP A 42 11.76 12.88 4.07
CA TRP A 42 10.47 12.27 4.37
C TRP A 42 10.63 11.15 5.40
N GLN A 43 11.63 10.31 5.22
CA GLN A 43 11.83 9.20 6.14
C GLN A 43 12.07 9.69 7.56
N ASN A 44 12.87 10.73 7.71
CA ASN A 44 13.18 11.25 9.03
C ASN A 44 12.01 12.00 9.66
N LYS A 45 11.19 12.63 8.85
CA LYS A 45 10.13 13.48 9.39
C LYS A 45 8.82 12.76 9.58
N TYR A 46 8.48 11.83 8.69
CA TYR A 46 7.14 11.29 8.64
C TYR A 46 7.03 9.78 8.80
N LYS A 47 8.08 9.04 8.49
CA LYS A 47 7.90 7.59 8.38
C LYS A 47 7.52 6.93 9.69
N ALA A 48 8.16 7.30 10.79
CA ALA A 48 7.84 6.67 12.07
C ALA A 48 6.39 6.92 12.46
N GLN A 49 5.92 8.15 12.22
CA GLN A 49 4.55 8.50 12.53
C GLN A 49 3.58 7.74 11.64
N TRP A 50 3.94 7.57 10.39
CA TRP A 50 3.12 6.80 9.45
C TRP A 50 2.98 5.35 9.91
N LEU A 51 4.08 4.72 10.24
CA LEU A 51 4.07 3.31 10.65
C LEU A 51 3.26 3.09 11.93
N ALA A 52 3.13 4.13 12.76
CA ALA A 52 2.36 4.04 14.00
C ALA A 52 0.90 4.48 13.82
N SER A 53 0.51 4.90 12.64
CA SER A 53 -0.82 5.46 12.44
C SER A 53 -1.88 4.37 12.28
N PRO A 54 -3.14 4.68 12.59
CA PRO A 54 -4.21 3.72 12.35
C PRO A 54 -4.42 3.45 10.88
N GLU A 55 -4.17 4.40 10.00
CA GLU A 55 -4.32 4.21 8.57
C GLU A 55 -3.34 3.16 8.04
N PHE A 56 -2.14 3.12 8.59
CA PHE A 56 -1.15 2.14 8.16
C PHE A 56 -1.67 0.72 8.30
N LYS A 57 -2.45 0.47 9.36
CA LYS A 57 -2.96 -0.86 9.62
C LYS A 57 -4.07 -1.28 8.66
N GLN A 58 -4.61 -0.33 7.92
CA GLN A 58 -5.72 -0.61 7.02
C GLN A 58 -5.29 -0.76 5.57
N VAL A 59 -4.00 -0.66 5.29
CA VAL A 59 -3.50 -0.67 3.91
C VAL A 59 -2.37 -1.67 3.77
N THR A 60 -2.04 -1.99 2.53
CA THR A 60 -0.82 -2.69 2.22
C THR A 60 0.22 -1.63 1.90
N TRP A 61 1.32 -1.63 2.65
CA TRP A 61 2.39 -0.64 2.49
C TRP A 61 3.50 -1.25 1.63
N ILE A 62 3.88 -0.55 0.59
CA ILE A 62 4.90 -1.02 -0.34
C ILE A 62 5.94 0.07 -0.53
N GLU A 63 7.21 -0.28 -0.38
CA GLU A 63 8.31 0.65 -0.63
C GLU A 63 9.07 0.19 -1.86
N VAL A 64 9.12 1.05 -2.86
CA VAL A 64 10.03 0.86 -3.99
C VAL A 64 11.20 1.81 -3.69
N ASP A 65 12.19 1.29 -2.96
CA ASP A 65 13.31 2.09 -2.49
C ASP A 65 14.57 1.54 -3.14
N VAL A 66 15.08 2.26 -4.10
CA VAL A 66 16.15 1.76 -4.96
C VAL A 66 17.49 2.39 -4.58
N PRO A 67 18.61 1.79 -4.96
CA PRO A 67 19.91 2.36 -4.62
C PRO A 67 20.14 3.75 -5.17
N HIS A 68 19.70 3.99 -6.42
CA HIS A 68 19.91 5.28 -7.07
C HIS A 68 18.58 5.80 -7.58
N LEU A 69 18.23 7.01 -7.19
CA LEU A 69 16.92 7.58 -7.49
C LEU A 69 16.59 7.60 -8.99
N ARG A 70 17.61 7.70 -9.83
CA ARG A 70 17.35 7.73 -11.26
C ARG A 70 16.82 6.40 -11.79
N GLU A 71 16.93 5.34 -10.99
CA GLU A 71 16.46 4.03 -11.37
C GLU A 71 15.08 3.70 -10.80
N ALA A 72 14.49 4.65 -10.10
CA ALA A 72 13.29 4.36 -9.30
C ALA A 72 12.12 3.84 -10.15
N TYR A 73 12.06 4.19 -11.42
CA TYR A 73 10.96 3.79 -12.28
C TYR A 73 11.35 2.71 -13.28
N GLU A 74 12.46 2.02 -13.06
CA GLU A 74 12.83 0.89 -13.91
C GLU A 74 12.01 -0.32 -13.52
N GLU A 75 11.52 -1.04 -14.51
CA GLU A 75 10.59 -2.14 -14.29
C GLU A 75 11.09 -3.21 -13.34
N ARG A 76 12.40 -3.42 -13.31
CA ARG A 76 12.95 -4.49 -12.46
C ARG A 76 12.67 -4.29 -10.98
N TYR A 77 12.34 -3.06 -10.58
CA TYR A 77 12.00 -2.78 -9.18
C TYR A 77 10.50 -2.83 -8.91
N TRP A 78 9.69 -2.99 -9.96
CA TRP A 78 8.23 -2.99 -9.83
C TRP A 78 7.73 -4.38 -10.20
N THR A 79 7.94 -5.33 -9.27
CA THR A 79 7.68 -6.74 -9.56
C THR A 79 6.23 -7.09 -9.35
N GLY A 80 5.80 -8.17 -10.02
CA GLY A 80 4.46 -8.68 -9.85
C GLY A 80 3.40 -7.67 -10.24
N GLU A 81 2.44 -7.48 -9.37
CA GLU A 81 1.32 -6.60 -9.65
C GLU A 81 1.73 -5.14 -9.72
N LEU A 82 2.88 -4.79 -9.19
CA LEU A 82 3.34 -3.41 -9.25
C LEU A 82 3.64 -2.95 -10.67
N LYS A 83 3.91 -3.89 -11.56
CA LYS A 83 4.16 -3.51 -12.95
C LYS A 83 2.97 -2.78 -13.55
N ALA A 84 1.77 -3.24 -13.26
CA ALA A 84 0.57 -2.58 -13.75
C ALA A 84 0.38 -1.21 -13.14
N VAL A 85 0.84 -1.03 -11.91
CA VAL A 85 0.80 0.28 -11.26
C VAL A 85 1.79 1.23 -11.93
N LEU A 86 3.00 0.76 -12.19
CA LEU A 86 4.01 1.55 -12.88
C LEU A 86 3.49 2.04 -14.23
N ASP A 87 2.80 1.18 -14.96
CA ASP A 87 2.30 1.53 -16.28
C ASP A 87 1.25 2.64 -16.24
N GLN A 88 0.65 2.88 -15.11
CA GLN A 88 -0.35 3.94 -14.97
C GLN A 88 0.28 5.30 -14.65
N ILE A 89 1.56 5.37 -14.34
CA ILE A 89 2.19 6.64 -13.99
C ILE A 89 2.58 7.36 -15.27
N PRO A 90 1.98 8.51 -15.55
CA PRO A 90 2.26 9.19 -16.81
C PRO A 90 3.62 9.88 -16.83
N ASP A 91 4.08 10.33 -15.65
CA ASP A 91 5.27 11.13 -15.58
C ASP A 91 6.24 10.42 -14.65
N LYS A 92 7.10 9.61 -15.18
CA LYS A 92 7.96 8.73 -14.39
C LYS A 92 9.25 9.40 -13.99
N ASN A 93 9.12 10.45 -13.18
CA ASN A 93 10.29 11.11 -12.64
C ASN A 93 9.93 11.76 -11.32
N GLY A 94 10.92 12.07 -10.51
CA GLY A 94 10.70 12.71 -9.22
C GLY A 94 10.50 11.73 -8.08
N THR A 95 11.18 11.98 -6.97
CA THR A 95 11.09 11.18 -5.75
C THR A 95 11.19 12.12 -4.55
N PRO A 96 10.61 11.77 -3.42
CA PRO A 96 9.76 10.59 -3.24
C PRO A 96 8.43 10.77 -3.95
N ARG A 97 7.82 9.68 -4.38
CA ARG A 97 6.48 9.71 -4.95
C ARG A 97 5.57 8.87 -4.08
N PHE A 98 4.36 9.32 -3.92
CA PHE A 98 3.36 8.62 -3.11
C PHE A 98 2.18 8.27 -4.02
N LEU A 99 1.81 7.00 -3.99
CA LEU A 99 0.68 6.51 -4.75
C LEU A 99 -0.31 5.87 -3.80
N ILE A 100 -1.58 6.10 -4.05
CA ILE A 100 -2.64 5.33 -3.39
C ILE A 100 -3.32 4.54 -4.50
N VAL A 101 -3.40 3.23 -4.32
CA VAL A 101 -3.93 2.32 -5.32
C VAL A 101 -5.13 1.61 -4.71
N SER A 102 -6.25 1.63 -5.40
CA SER A 102 -7.45 0.96 -4.95
C SER A 102 -7.93 0.06 -6.07
N LYS A 103 -8.04 -1.23 -5.77
CA LYS A 103 -8.48 -2.21 -6.75
C LYS A 103 -7.65 -2.16 -8.02
N GLY A 104 -6.35 -2.01 -7.85
CA GLY A 104 -5.41 -1.99 -8.97
C GLY A 104 -5.31 -0.67 -9.72
N LYS A 105 -6.07 0.34 -9.32
CA LYS A 105 -6.04 1.64 -10.00
C LYS A 105 -5.46 2.70 -9.11
N ILE A 106 -4.61 3.54 -9.67
CA ILE A 106 -4.06 4.67 -8.94
C ILE A 106 -5.16 5.69 -8.74
N VAL A 107 -5.42 6.03 -7.49
CA VAL A 107 -6.42 7.05 -7.14
C VAL A 107 -5.77 8.31 -6.58
N PHE A 108 -4.49 8.28 -6.26
CA PHE A 108 -3.71 9.45 -5.88
C PHE A 108 -2.28 9.25 -6.34
N ASN A 109 -1.67 10.30 -6.87
CA ASN A 109 -0.31 10.23 -7.41
C ASN A 109 0.32 11.60 -7.29
N ALA A 110 1.35 11.73 -6.50
CA ALA A 110 2.08 12.98 -6.37
C ALA A 110 3.53 12.73 -5.99
N ALA A 111 4.43 13.52 -6.53
CA ALA A 111 5.84 13.43 -6.23
C ALA A 111 6.26 14.66 -5.41
N GLY A 112 7.12 14.44 -4.43
CA GLY A 112 7.62 15.48 -3.57
C GLY A 112 7.35 15.16 -2.11
N ALA A 113 8.34 15.42 -1.26
CA ALA A 113 8.17 15.18 0.18
C ALA A 113 7.05 16.04 0.76
N ASP A 114 6.83 17.21 0.18
CA ASP A 114 5.78 18.11 0.61
C ASP A 114 4.39 17.66 0.22
N GLN A 115 4.26 16.57 -0.53
CA GLN A 115 2.97 16.04 -0.93
C GLN A 115 2.43 15.00 0.05
N TRP A 116 3.20 14.66 1.08
CA TRP A 116 2.79 13.61 2.00
C TRP A 116 1.47 13.91 2.71
N GLU A 117 1.30 15.12 3.17
CA GLU A 117 0.07 15.46 3.89
C GLU A 117 -1.15 15.40 2.98
N ARG A 118 -0.97 15.78 1.73
CA ARG A 118 -2.03 15.66 0.75
C ARG A 118 -2.37 14.19 0.52
N ALA A 119 -1.34 13.35 0.44
CA ALA A 119 -1.54 11.92 0.28
C ALA A 119 -2.34 11.35 1.45
N MET A 120 -2.04 11.80 2.66
CA MET A 120 -2.76 11.30 3.83
C MET A 120 -4.22 11.75 3.85
N ARG A 121 -4.49 12.97 3.40
CA ARG A 121 -5.89 13.39 3.30
C ARG A 121 -6.64 12.56 2.25
N ALA A 122 -5.99 12.29 1.13
CA ALA A 122 -6.60 11.46 0.10
C ALA A 122 -6.83 10.04 0.62
N LEU A 123 -5.87 9.51 1.39
CA LEU A 123 -6.02 8.18 1.94
C LEU A 123 -7.22 8.08 2.87
N LYS A 124 -7.38 9.07 3.73
CA LYS A 124 -8.52 9.06 4.65
C LYS A 124 -9.85 9.07 3.89
N ASN A 125 -9.90 9.79 2.77
CA ASN A 125 -11.12 9.79 1.96
C ASN A 125 -11.35 8.42 1.31
N VAL A 126 -10.30 7.76 0.87
CA VAL A 126 -10.43 6.44 0.24
C VAL A 126 -10.86 5.39 1.25
N LEU A 127 -10.35 5.49 2.47
CA LEU A 127 -10.67 4.49 3.49
C LEU A 127 -12.06 4.71 4.10
N GLY A 128 -12.62 5.85 3.88
CA GLY A 128 -13.95 6.14 4.40
C GLY A 128 -13.89 6.68 5.79
#